data_0678406e8e410bbb1387df132e3b6ffd
#
_entry.id   0678406e8e410bbb1387df132e3b6ffd
#
_cell.length_a   1.000
_cell.length_b   1.000
_cell.length_c   1.000
_cell.angle_alpha   90.00
_cell.angle_beta   90.00
_cell.angle_gamma   90.00
#
_symmetry.space_group_name_H-M   'P 1'
#
loop_
_entity.id
_entity.type
_entity.pdbx_description
1 polymer ?
#
loop_
_entity_poly.entity_id
_entity_poly.type
_entity_poly.pdbx_seq_one_letter_code
_entity_poly.pdbx_strand_id
1 'polypeptide(L)'
;MKTFLKIAGLLISTFIFSSCLDEVKEAAQALEDNFPPPEESSPTESNQDETPEQAPGPTKFTASLIAGYEQTLRLKYDNQFVGTSCSIVDPVGLTINQACSCLDGVCSAEVATPSTSGYGSFSYTVTDGVEQYQREAELNIKDINAVKMTFRIGNVSYGDGDLTLTLPLVQDYRYDFTIDWGDGNSSVVTSYNDPDIEHTYASAGDYSITILGQVEAWSFDAKGDKDKLISVEELGTVGWVNLDSAFDGCSNLTTVFGGDTSNVVNMARMFYDAVQARPDTSTWNTANVTRISSMFNGATVATPDTSNWDTSNMKSISWAFRDAIAANPNTSNWDTSNVTDMSGIFYNAESATPDTSGWNTSKVTNMGYMFHGADIANPDTSNWDTSKVTDMINMFTNADLANPDTSKWDVSSVTRMSNLFYGTDSADPDVSNWNTSNVKRFNGMFWGSKAADPDVRNWDLSSATVINQMFKNSKANPDVSQWDTSGVENMFELFRGASRADPDMSNWDFSSVTSVKDMFYGVTISTYNYDTYLIRLDATAPNGLTANGGGSTYTSSGAGGSARASLIGKGWTISDGGGI
;
A
#
# COMPACT_ATOMS: atom_id res chain seq x y z
N MET A 1 -27.66 16.82 6.37
CA MET A 1 -27.47 18.28 6.15
C MET A 1 -26.01 18.62 5.76
N LYS A 2 -25.00 17.80 6.13
CA LYS A 2 -23.60 17.97 5.66
C LYS A 2 -23.37 17.47 4.23
N THR A 3 -24.16 16.52 3.74
CA THR A 3 -24.06 15.95 2.38
C THR A 3 -24.58 16.89 1.29
N PHE A 4 -25.47 17.82 1.61
CA PHE A 4 -26.00 18.81 0.66
C PHE A 4 -25.05 20.00 0.43
N LEU A 5 -24.09 20.24 1.32
CA LEU A 5 -23.11 21.34 1.15
C LEU A 5 -21.95 20.97 0.22
N LYS A 6 -21.64 19.67 0.03
CA LYS A 6 -20.57 19.23 -0.90
C LYS A 6 -20.98 19.37 -2.39
N ILE A 7 -22.27 19.30 -2.71
CA ILE A 7 -22.77 19.43 -4.10
C ILE A 7 -22.91 20.90 -4.53
N ALA A 8 -23.14 21.82 -3.61
CA ALA A 8 -23.20 23.27 -3.92
C ALA A 8 -21.81 23.91 -4.10
N GLY A 9 -20.73 23.29 -3.61
CA GLY A 9 -19.35 23.76 -3.79
C GLY A 9 -18.79 23.52 -5.19
N LEU A 10 -19.35 22.59 -5.97
CA LEU A 10 -18.83 22.20 -7.29
C LEU A 10 -19.26 23.12 -8.44
N LEU A 11 -20.15 24.09 -8.22
CA LEU A 11 -20.70 24.99 -9.26
C LEU A 11 -20.22 26.44 -9.15
N ILE A 12 -19.39 26.82 -8.18
CA ILE A 12 -18.87 28.18 -8.01
C ILE A 12 -17.33 28.28 -8.23
N SER A 13 -16.64 27.20 -8.56
CA SER A 13 -15.18 27.18 -8.67
C SER A 13 -14.59 27.35 -10.08
N THR A 14 -15.37 27.79 -11.07
CA THR A 14 -14.88 27.94 -12.46
C THR A 14 -14.22 29.30 -12.77
N PHE A 15 -14.03 30.21 -11.81
CA PHE A 15 -13.44 31.52 -12.07
C PHE A 15 -12.21 31.94 -11.23
N ILE A 16 -11.60 31.02 -10.44
CA ILE A 16 -10.38 31.31 -9.64
C ILE A 16 -9.26 30.27 -9.88
N PHE A 17 -9.23 29.61 -11.01
CA PHE A 17 -8.32 28.47 -11.28
C PHE A 17 -7.19 28.77 -12.27
N SER A 18 -6.64 29.99 -12.30
CA SER A 18 -5.47 30.24 -13.15
C SER A 18 -4.14 30.29 -12.39
N SER A 19 -4.13 30.45 -11.08
CA SER A 19 -2.89 30.47 -10.29
C SER A 19 -2.60 29.21 -9.47
N CYS A 20 -3.56 28.29 -9.32
CA CYS A 20 -3.39 27.03 -8.59
C CYS A 20 -2.97 25.86 -9.49
N LEU A 21 -3.15 25.98 -10.81
CA LEU A 21 -2.80 24.90 -11.76
C LEU A 21 -1.30 24.76 -11.99
N ASP A 22 -0.55 25.84 -11.80
CA ASP A 22 0.92 25.80 -11.97
C ASP A 22 1.60 25.18 -10.75
N GLU A 23 1.09 25.42 -9.54
CA GLU A 23 1.60 24.75 -8.32
C GLU A 23 1.30 23.24 -8.28
N VAL A 24 0.17 22.80 -8.85
CA VAL A 24 -0.19 21.38 -8.95
C VAL A 24 0.63 20.66 -10.02
N LYS A 25 1.01 21.35 -11.10
CA LYS A 25 1.89 20.80 -12.13
C LYS A 25 3.34 20.67 -11.67
N GLU A 26 3.86 21.64 -10.91
CA GLU A 26 5.19 21.52 -10.29
C GLU A 26 5.25 20.41 -9.25
N ALA A 27 4.17 20.20 -8.49
CA ALA A 27 4.08 19.08 -7.55
C ALA A 27 3.96 17.71 -8.25
N ALA A 28 3.28 17.63 -9.39
CA ALA A 28 3.17 16.41 -10.19
C ALA A 28 4.49 16.07 -10.90
N GLN A 29 5.18 17.06 -11.45
CA GLN A 29 6.48 16.88 -12.11
C GLN A 29 7.58 16.49 -11.11
N ALA A 30 7.53 17.00 -9.88
CA ALA A 30 8.41 16.59 -8.78
C ALA A 30 8.17 15.14 -8.31
N LEU A 31 7.01 14.55 -8.62
CA LEU A 31 6.68 13.16 -8.36
C LEU A 31 7.22 12.21 -9.44
N GLU A 32 7.29 12.65 -10.71
CA GLU A 32 7.80 11.81 -11.81
C GLU A 32 9.34 11.80 -11.89
N ASP A 33 10.02 12.88 -11.52
CA ASP A 33 11.49 12.99 -11.60
C ASP A 33 12.26 12.27 -10.47
N ASN A 34 11.57 11.63 -9.50
CA ASN A 34 12.19 11.00 -8.32
C ASN A 34 12.08 9.46 -8.26
N PHE A 35 11.79 8.78 -9.34
CA PHE A 35 11.83 7.32 -9.41
C PHE A 35 12.87 6.79 -10.40
N PRO A 36 14.16 6.62 -10.00
CA PRO A 36 15.04 5.70 -10.70
C PRO A 36 14.65 4.25 -10.34
N PRO A 37 14.78 3.28 -11.28
CA PRO A 37 14.53 1.88 -10.99
C PRO A 37 15.52 1.35 -9.93
N PRO A 38 15.16 0.33 -9.14
CA PRO A 38 16.01 -0.19 -8.08
C PRO A 38 17.24 -0.89 -8.65
N GLU A 39 18.43 -0.46 -8.21
CA GLU A 39 19.69 -1.18 -8.45
C GLU A 39 19.78 -2.38 -7.50
N GLU A 40 20.12 -3.54 -8.05
CA GLU A 40 20.44 -4.76 -7.31
C GLU A 40 21.70 -4.58 -6.46
N SER A 41 21.57 -4.72 -5.14
CA SER A 41 22.70 -4.81 -4.22
C SER A 41 22.83 -6.22 -3.67
N SER A 42 23.99 -6.82 -3.93
CA SER A 42 24.41 -8.13 -3.40
C SER A 42 24.65 -8.07 -1.87
N PRO A 43 24.36 -9.14 -1.13
CA PRO A 43 24.58 -9.17 0.32
C PRO A 43 26.03 -9.53 0.67
N THR A 44 26.61 -8.81 1.62
CA THR A 44 27.83 -9.22 2.33
C THR A 44 27.47 -10.00 3.59
N GLU A 45 28.08 -11.18 3.73
CA GLU A 45 27.95 -12.09 4.87
C GLU A 45 28.51 -11.48 6.18
N SER A 46 27.82 -11.72 7.29
CA SER A 46 28.44 -11.83 8.61
C SER A 46 27.75 -12.91 9.43
N ASN A 47 28.53 -13.95 9.77
CA ASN A 47 28.20 -15.05 10.68
C ASN A 47 27.89 -14.55 12.09
N GLN A 48 26.81 -15.06 12.68
CA GLN A 48 26.86 -15.57 14.06
C GLN A 48 25.75 -16.62 14.29
N ASP A 49 26.19 -17.70 14.85
CA ASP A 49 25.56 -18.96 15.19
C ASP A 49 24.67 -18.78 16.44
N GLU A 50 23.36 -18.98 16.31
CA GLU A 50 22.46 -19.46 17.37
C GLU A 50 21.22 -20.07 16.69
N THR A 51 21.09 -21.37 16.76
CA THR A 51 19.94 -22.14 16.28
C THR A 51 18.74 -21.94 17.20
N PRO A 52 17.61 -21.36 16.73
CA PRO A 52 16.33 -21.51 17.42
C PRO A 52 15.74 -22.88 17.06
N GLU A 53 15.38 -23.64 18.07
CA GLU A 53 14.62 -24.89 17.96
C GLU A 53 13.27 -24.59 17.29
N GLN A 54 13.16 -24.95 16.02
CA GLN A 54 12.01 -24.68 15.18
C GLN A 54 10.89 -25.66 15.54
N ALA A 55 9.72 -25.14 15.94
CA ALA A 55 8.51 -25.95 16.06
C ALA A 55 8.27 -26.70 14.74
N PRO A 56 8.02 -28.02 14.74
CA PRO A 56 7.79 -28.76 13.51
C PRO A 56 6.56 -28.18 12.81
N GLY A 57 6.78 -27.54 11.66
CA GLY A 57 5.70 -27.11 10.76
C GLY A 57 4.85 -28.31 10.34
N PRO A 58 3.65 -28.12 9.78
CA PRO A 58 2.75 -29.21 9.44
C PRO A 58 3.49 -30.22 8.54
N THR A 59 3.47 -31.46 8.94
CA THR A 59 4.14 -32.58 8.23
C THR A 59 3.47 -32.90 6.90
N LYS A 60 2.26 -32.37 6.69
CA LYS A 60 1.42 -32.58 5.51
C LYS A 60 0.99 -31.27 4.91
N PHE A 61 0.89 -31.24 3.59
CA PHE A 61 0.37 -30.13 2.81
C PHE A 61 -0.86 -30.61 2.05
N THR A 62 -1.92 -29.82 2.03
CA THR A 62 -3.15 -30.12 1.30
C THR A 62 -3.36 -29.17 0.15
N ALA A 63 -3.83 -29.67 -1.00
CA ALA A 63 -4.23 -28.89 -2.15
C ALA A 63 -5.45 -29.50 -2.85
N SER A 64 -6.11 -28.71 -3.73
CA SER A 64 -7.18 -29.21 -4.59
C SER A 64 -6.71 -29.25 -6.03
N LEU A 65 -7.12 -30.30 -6.77
CA LEU A 65 -6.91 -30.46 -8.20
C LEU A 65 -8.26 -30.76 -8.86
N ILE A 66 -8.37 -30.47 -10.16
CA ILE A 66 -9.55 -30.83 -10.95
C ILE A 66 -9.38 -32.19 -11.62
N ALA A 67 -10.44 -32.98 -11.65
CA ALA A 67 -10.43 -34.32 -12.21
C ALA A 67 -10.28 -34.29 -13.74
N GLY A 68 -9.45 -35.20 -14.29
CA GLY A 68 -9.26 -35.42 -15.72
C GLY A 68 -8.26 -34.49 -16.42
N TYR A 69 -7.53 -33.66 -15.68
CA TYR A 69 -6.60 -32.67 -16.26
C TYR A 69 -5.17 -32.81 -15.76
N GLU A 70 -4.26 -32.27 -16.56
CA GLU A 70 -2.88 -32.06 -16.18
C GLU A 70 -2.73 -30.67 -15.54
N GLN A 71 -2.11 -30.59 -14.37
CA GLN A 71 -2.03 -29.36 -13.58
C GLN A 71 -0.66 -29.20 -12.96
N THR A 72 -0.21 -27.93 -12.82
CA THR A 72 1.00 -27.59 -12.09
C THR A 72 0.69 -27.45 -10.61
N LEU A 73 1.30 -28.25 -9.76
CA LEU A 73 1.17 -28.16 -8.31
C LEU A 73 2.43 -27.55 -7.70
N ARG A 74 2.29 -26.43 -7.03
CA ARG A 74 3.38 -25.80 -6.25
C ARG A 74 3.60 -26.57 -4.96
N LEU A 75 4.83 -27.03 -4.73
CA LEU A 75 5.22 -27.73 -3.51
C LEU A 75 5.41 -26.73 -2.36
N LYS A 76 4.85 -27.03 -1.20
CA LYS A 76 4.99 -26.19 0.00
C LYS A 76 6.15 -26.67 0.88
N TYR A 77 6.99 -25.73 1.29
CA TYR A 77 8.08 -25.91 2.24
C TYR A 77 8.28 -24.58 3.00
N ASP A 78 9.23 -24.50 3.92
CA ASP A 78 9.45 -23.29 4.72
C ASP A 78 9.71 -22.06 3.82
N ASN A 79 9.02 -20.96 4.11
CA ASN A 79 9.09 -19.72 3.31
C ASN A 79 10.47 -19.03 3.37
N GLN A 80 11.33 -19.40 4.32
CA GLN A 80 12.71 -18.88 4.41
C GLN A 80 13.70 -19.75 3.61
N PHE A 81 13.23 -20.89 3.08
CA PHE A 81 14.03 -21.87 2.38
C PHE A 81 13.92 -21.65 0.87
N VAL A 82 15.06 -21.54 0.19
CA VAL A 82 15.13 -21.34 -1.26
C VAL A 82 15.40 -22.67 -1.93
N GLY A 83 14.35 -23.37 -2.36
CA GLY A 83 14.49 -24.66 -3.02
C GLY A 83 15.27 -24.58 -4.33
N THR A 84 16.33 -25.36 -4.47
CA THR A 84 17.15 -25.47 -5.69
C THR A 84 16.87 -26.72 -6.50
N SER A 85 16.42 -27.80 -5.84
CA SER A 85 15.98 -29.01 -6.49
C SER A 85 14.94 -29.76 -5.67
N CYS A 86 14.20 -30.66 -6.32
CA CYS A 86 13.18 -31.48 -5.66
C CYS A 86 13.09 -32.90 -6.23
N SER A 87 12.46 -33.78 -5.48
CA SER A 87 12.10 -35.13 -5.92
C SER A 87 10.73 -35.51 -5.39
N ILE A 88 10.00 -36.35 -6.13
CA ILE A 88 8.70 -36.89 -5.77
C ILE A 88 8.76 -38.40 -5.82
N VAL A 89 8.13 -39.06 -4.83
CA VAL A 89 8.04 -40.50 -4.73
C VAL A 89 6.62 -40.91 -4.30
N ASP A 90 6.28 -42.18 -4.59
CA ASP A 90 5.07 -42.86 -4.14
C ASP A 90 3.74 -42.14 -4.49
N PRO A 91 3.50 -41.75 -5.77
CA PRO A 91 2.24 -41.18 -6.15
C PRO A 91 1.09 -42.19 -6.04
N VAL A 92 -0.02 -41.75 -5.40
CA VAL A 92 -1.25 -42.55 -5.24
C VAL A 92 -2.42 -41.75 -5.78
N GLY A 93 -3.26 -42.38 -6.61
CA GLY A 93 -4.47 -41.75 -7.15
C GLY A 93 -4.22 -40.67 -8.21
N LEU A 94 -3.01 -40.52 -8.70
CA LEU A 94 -2.60 -39.56 -9.72
C LEU A 94 -1.31 -40.01 -10.44
N THR A 95 -0.94 -39.34 -11.52
CA THR A 95 0.29 -39.58 -12.26
C THR A 95 1.18 -38.33 -12.23
N ILE A 96 2.47 -38.51 -11.97
CA ILE A 96 3.47 -37.45 -12.12
C ILE A 96 4.01 -37.52 -13.54
N ASN A 97 3.64 -36.54 -14.37
CA ASN A 97 4.01 -36.54 -15.79
C ASN A 97 5.41 -35.99 -16.02
N GLN A 98 5.86 -35.10 -15.15
CA GLN A 98 7.20 -34.53 -15.20
C GLN A 98 7.82 -34.52 -13.81
N ALA A 99 9.12 -34.86 -13.71
CA ALA A 99 9.85 -34.70 -12.45
C ALA A 99 9.73 -33.25 -11.96
N CYS A 100 9.57 -33.07 -10.67
CA CYS A 100 9.45 -31.73 -10.12
C CYS A 100 10.68 -30.86 -10.44
N SER A 101 10.48 -29.59 -10.59
CA SER A 101 11.52 -28.59 -10.88
C SER A 101 11.40 -27.38 -9.96
N CYS A 102 12.52 -26.70 -9.72
CA CYS A 102 12.57 -25.48 -8.92
C CYS A 102 13.09 -24.33 -9.79
N LEU A 103 12.36 -23.20 -9.79
CA LEU A 103 12.73 -21.95 -10.46
C LEU A 103 12.56 -20.81 -9.46
N ASP A 104 13.56 -19.95 -9.32
CA ASP A 104 13.55 -18.79 -8.41
C ASP A 104 13.13 -19.14 -6.97
N GLY A 105 13.58 -20.31 -6.47
CA GLY A 105 13.25 -20.78 -5.14
C GLY A 105 11.84 -21.35 -4.98
N VAL A 106 11.10 -21.52 -6.06
CA VAL A 106 9.78 -22.13 -6.08
C VAL A 106 9.84 -23.49 -6.77
N CYS A 107 9.46 -24.55 -6.07
CA CYS A 107 9.42 -25.91 -6.63
C CYS A 107 7.98 -26.29 -6.99
N SER A 108 7.81 -26.91 -8.16
CA SER A 108 6.50 -27.35 -8.68
C SER A 108 6.58 -28.73 -9.34
N ALA A 109 5.45 -29.40 -9.43
CA ALA A 109 5.26 -30.68 -10.10
C ALA A 109 4.13 -30.65 -11.11
N GLU A 110 4.29 -31.36 -12.22
CA GLU A 110 3.23 -31.58 -13.20
C GLU A 110 2.47 -32.85 -12.85
N VAL A 111 1.20 -32.70 -12.51
CA VAL A 111 0.35 -33.79 -12.00
C VAL A 111 -0.84 -34.00 -12.93
N ALA A 112 -1.03 -35.23 -13.41
CA ALA A 112 -2.25 -35.63 -14.10
C ALA A 112 -3.18 -36.39 -13.15
N THR A 113 -4.44 -35.98 -13.13
CA THR A 113 -5.47 -36.53 -12.26
C THR A 113 -6.37 -37.52 -13.02
N PRO A 114 -6.99 -38.51 -12.33
CA PRO A 114 -8.02 -39.35 -12.94
C PRO A 114 -9.24 -38.52 -13.34
N SER A 115 -10.06 -39.07 -14.25
CA SER A 115 -11.26 -38.40 -14.75
C SER A 115 -12.44 -38.30 -13.75
N THR A 116 -12.25 -38.78 -12.54
CA THR A 116 -13.24 -38.75 -11.46
C THR A 116 -12.66 -38.13 -10.21
N SER A 117 -13.51 -37.42 -9.48
CA SER A 117 -13.16 -36.87 -8.16
C SER A 117 -12.71 -37.97 -7.18
N GLY A 118 -11.88 -37.59 -6.22
CA GLY A 118 -11.32 -38.50 -5.22
C GLY A 118 -10.16 -37.87 -4.46
N TYR A 119 -9.25 -38.74 -4.01
CA TYR A 119 -8.05 -38.31 -3.29
C TYR A 119 -6.78 -38.81 -3.97
N GLY A 120 -5.76 -37.99 -3.96
CA GLY A 120 -4.42 -38.36 -4.39
C GLY A 120 -3.38 -37.97 -3.32
N SER A 121 -2.22 -38.60 -3.37
CA SER A 121 -1.11 -38.20 -2.50
C SER A 121 0.24 -38.55 -3.12
N PHE A 122 1.30 -37.90 -2.64
CA PHE A 122 2.70 -38.29 -2.89
C PHE A 122 3.59 -37.69 -1.80
N SER A 123 4.76 -38.30 -1.61
CA SER A 123 5.82 -37.70 -0.79
C SER A 123 6.79 -36.93 -1.67
N TYR A 124 7.29 -35.82 -1.15
CA TYR A 124 8.28 -35.01 -1.87
C TYR A 124 9.38 -34.51 -0.94
N THR A 125 10.55 -34.27 -1.52
CA THR A 125 11.70 -33.67 -0.87
C THR A 125 12.10 -32.43 -1.67
N VAL A 126 12.32 -31.32 -0.99
CA VAL A 126 12.91 -30.10 -1.55
C VAL A 126 14.23 -29.84 -0.86
N THR A 127 15.28 -29.48 -1.60
CA THR A 127 16.58 -29.13 -1.03
C THR A 127 17.12 -27.83 -1.60
N ASP A 128 17.85 -27.07 -0.78
CA ASP A 128 18.65 -25.90 -1.21
C ASP A 128 20.11 -26.27 -1.52
N GLY A 129 20.45 -27.55 -1.41
CA GLY A 129 21.80 -28.09 -1.58
C GLY A 129 22.54 -28.34 -0.25
N VAL A 130 22.02 -27.85 0.87
CA VAL A 130 22.57 -28.03 2.23
C VAL A 130 21.54 -28.73 3.12
N GLU A 131 20.30 -28.23 3.13
CA GLU A 131 19.20 -28.77 3.92
C GLU A 131 18.17 -29.47 3.04
N GLN A 132 17.33 -30.31 3.65
CA GLN A 132 16.27 -31.04 2.97
C GLN A 132 14.98 -30.97 3.75
N TYR A 133 13.87 -30.62 3.05
CA TYR A 133 12.53 -30.68 3.57
C TYR A 133 11.75 -31.82 2.95
N GLN A 134 11.30 -32.76 3.77
CA GLN A 134 10.40 -33.84 3.37
C GLN A 134 8.98 -33.54 3.82
N ARG A 135 8.02 -33.73 2.93
CA ARG A 135 6.59 -33.54 3.17
C ARG A 135 5.76 -34.57 2.42
N GLU A 136 4.54 -34.73 2.86
CA GLU A 136 3.50 -35.47 2.15
C GLU A 136 2.47 -34.47 1.60
N ALA A 137 2.15 -34.57 0.31
CA ALA A 137 1.03 -33.87 -0.32
C ALA A 137 -0.22 -34.74 -0.24
N GLU A 138 -1.29 -34.21 0.32
CA GLU A 138 -2.63 -34.80 0.29
C GLU A 138 -3.51 -33.95 -0.63
N LEU A 139 -4.06 -34.55 -1.68
CA LEU A 139 -4.72 -33.83 -2.77
C LEU A 139 -6.19 -34.23 -2.82
N ASN A 140 -7.06 -33.22 -2.79
CA ASN A 140 -8.49 -33.39 -3.04
C ASN A 140 -8.75 -33.15 -4.53
N ILE A 141 -9.10 -34.20 -5.27
CA ILE A 141 -9.42 -34.16 -6.69
C ILE A 141 -10.93 -33.88 -6.82
N LYS A 142 -11.28 -32.70 -7.34
CA LYS A 142 -12.65 -32.21 -7.43
C LYS A 142 -13.21 -32.37 -8.83
N ASP A 143 -14.53 -32.62 -8.92
CA ASP A 143 -15.23 -32.51 -10.19
C ASP A 143 -15.27 -31.04 -10.67
N ILE A 144 -15.29 -30.86 -11.99
CA ILE A 144 -15.42 -29.55 -12.60
C ILE A 144 -16.84 -29.00 -12.40
N ASN A 145 -16.90 -27.75 -11.92
CA ASN A 145 -18.09 -26.90 -11.99
C ASN A 145 -17.82 -25.75 -12.96
N ALA A 146 -18.80 -25.44 -13.80
CA ALA A 146 -18.67 -24.42 -14.83
C ALA A 146 -18.51 -23.01 -14.26
N VAL A 147 -17.71 -22.19 -14.94
CA VAL A 147 -17.76 -20.73 -14.80
C VAL A 147 -19.02 -20.22 -15.50
N LYS A 148 -19.71 -19.26 -14.86
CA LYS A 148 -20.88 -18.57 -15.44
C LYS A 148 -20.71 -17.08 -15.31
N MET A 149 -20.79 -16.38 -16.42
CA MET A 149 -20.64 -14.92 -16.50
C MET A 149 -21.68 -14.34 -17.46
N THR A 150 -22.19 -13.16 -17.15
CA THR A 150 -23.10 -12.43 -18.02
C THR A 150 -22.45 -11.17 -18.57
N PHE A 151 -22.49 -11.03 -19.89
CA PHE A 151 -21.97 -9.89 -20.64
C PHE A 151 -23.09 -9.15 -21.36
N ARG A 152 -23.00 -7.82 -21.41
CA ARG A 152 -23.90 -6.94 -22.15
C ARG A 152 -23.27 -6.50 -23.47
N ILE A 153 -23.77 -7.03 -24.57
CA ILE A 153 -23.22 -6.88 -25.92
C ILE A 153 -23.97 -5.79 -26.69
N GLY A 154 -23.26 -5.06 -27.54
CA GLY A 154 -23.86 -4.08 -28.45
C GLY A 154 -24.39 -2.82 -27.76
N ASN A 155 -23.88 -2.44 -26.61
CA ASN A 155 -24.35 -1.29 -25.83
C ASN A 155 -23.18 -0.32 -25.53
N VAL A 156 -23.22 0.89 -26.12
CA VAL A 156 -22.17 1.91 -25.98
C VAL A 156 -21.96 2.43 -24.55
N SER A 157 -22.90 2.20 -23.64
CA SER A 157 -22.71 2.50 -22.21
C SER A 157 -22.00 1.39 -21.45
N TYR A 158 -21.75 0.24 -22.11
CA TYR A 158 -21.12 -0.94 -21.55
C TYR A 158 -19.99 -1.42 -22.49
N GLY A 159 -19.06 -0.52 -22.84
CA GLY A 159 -17.95 -0.80 -23.72
C GLY A 159 -18.02 -0.05 -25.05
N ASP A 160 -17.43 -0.64 -26.11
CA ASP A 160 -17.32 -0.02 -27.43
C ASP A 160 -18.62 -0.05 -28.26
N GLY A 161 -19.61 -0.83 -27.81
CA GLY A 161 -20.92 -0.97 -28.47
C GLY A 161 -20.92 -1.89 -29.68
N ASP A 162 -19.86 -2.62 -29.93
CA ASP A 162 -19.81 -3.64 -30.96
C ASP A 162 -20.54 -4.94 -30.53
N LEU A 163 -20.65 -5.91 -31.45
CA LEU A 163 -21.34 -7.18 -31.23
C LEU A 163 -20.36 -8.32 -30.92
N THR A 164 -19.10 -8.04 -30.66
CA THR A 164 -18.09 -9.06 -30.38
C THR A 164 -17.85 -9.22 -28.85
N LEU A 165 -17.37 -10.39 -28.48
CA LEU A 165 -16.81 -10.66 -27.14
C LEU A 165 -15.53 -11.45 -27.32
N THR A 166 -14.44 -10.92 -26.78
CA THR A 166 -13.12 -11.57 -26.74
C THR A 166 -12.76 -11.97 -25.32
N LEU A 167 -12.48 -13.25 -25.10
CA LEU A 167 -12.07 -13.75 -23.77
C LEU A 167 -10.67 -13.23 -23.40
N PRO A 168 -10.45 -12.71 -22.19
CA PRO A 168 -9.17 -12.13 -21.77
C PRO A 168 -8.22 -13.21 -21.24
N LEU A 169 -7.84 -14.17 -22.08
CA LEU A 169 -6.93 -15.25 -21.72
C LEU A 169 -5.48 -14.78 -21.68
N VAL A 170 -4.67 -15.37 -20.81
CA VAL A 170 -3.30 -14.96 -20.52
C VAL A 170 -2.30 -15.96 -21.08
N GLN A 171 -1.23 -15.46 -21.69
CA GLN A 171 -0.14 -16.30 -22.20
C GLN A 171 0.54 -17.09 -21.06
N ASP A 172 1.10 -18.26 -21.39
CA ASP A 172 1.85 -19.15 -20.49
C ASP A 172 0.99 -19.88 -19.44
N TYR A 173 -0.35 -19.88 -19.59
CA TYR A 173 -1.28 -20.67 -18.80
C TYR A 173 -2.00 -21.70 -19.69
N ARG A 174 -2.60 -22.72 -19.05
CA ARG A 174 -3.27 -23.81 -19.72
C ARG A 174 -4.75 -23.56 -19.87
N TYR A 175 -5.26 -23.95 -21.03
CA TYR A 175 -6.65 -23.87 -21.39
C TYR A 175 -7.05 -25.14 -22.13
N ASP A 176 -8.14 -25.76 -21.69
CA ASP A 176 -8.79 -26.89 -22.34
C ASP A 176 -10.27 -26.89 -21.91
N PHE A 177 -11.09 -26.10 -22.59
CA PHE A 177 -12.47 -25.90 -22.19
C PHE A 177 -13.42 -25.76 -23.39
N THR A 178 -14.69 -26.06 -23.12
CA THR A 178 -15.81 -25.72 -24.02
C THR A 178 -16.51 -24.49 -23.47
N ILE A 179 -16.82 -23.53 -24.32
CA ILE A 179 -17.65 -22.38 -24.00
C ILE A 179 -18.97 -22.45 -24.73
N ASP A 180 -20.08 -22.29 -23.99
CA ASP A 180 -21.41 -21.95 -24.54
C ASP A 180 -21.54 -20.43 -24.46
N TRP A 181 -21.77 -19.79 -25.63
CA TRP A 181 -21.82 -18.33 -25.75
C TRP A 181 -23.18 -17.73 -25.34
N GLY A 182 -24.16 -18.56 -24.94
CA GLY A 182 -25.49 -18.13 -24.51
C GLY A 182 -26.43 -17.70 -25.62
N ASP A 183 -26.05 -17.86 -26.90
CA ASP A 183 -26.84 -17.59 -28.07
C ASP A 183 -27.17 -18.86 -28.90
N GLY A 184 -26.81 -20.02 -28.35
CA GLY A 184 -26.96 -21.34 -28.98
C GLY A 184 -25.71 -21.80 -29.73
N ASN A 185 -24.65 -21.01 -29.78
CA ASN A 185 -23.34 -21.40 -30.32
C ASN A 185 -22.40 -21.84 -29.21
N SER A 186 -21.42 -22.67 -29.56
CA SER A 186 -20.36 -23.12 -28.66
C SER A 186 -19.03 -23.25 -29.40
N SER A 187 -17.92 -23.11 -28.67
CA SER A 187 -16.55 -23.26 -29.16
C SER A 187 -15.73 -24.13 -28.22
N VAL A 188 -14.62 -24.68 -28.72
CA VAL A 188 -13.60 -25.36 -27.92
C VAL A 188 -12.32 -24.54 -27.96
N VAL A 189 -11.79 -24.16 -26.78
CA VAL A 189 -10.61 -23.32 -26.64
C VAL A 189 -9.51 -24.12 -25.98
N THR A 190 -8.32 -24.19 -26.62
CA THR A 190 -7.17 -24.98 -26.16
C THR A 190 -5.90 -24.17 -25.90
N SER A 191 -5.92 -22.86 -26.16
CA SER A 191 -4.78 -21.97 -25.91
C SER A 191 -5.24 -20.52 -25.74
N TYR A 192 -4.35 -19.66 -25.18
CA TYR A 192 -4.64 -18.23 -24.96
C TYR A 192 -4.89 -17.45 -26.26
N ASN A 193 -4.36 -17.91 -27.39
CA ASN A 193 -4.47 -17.28 -28.72
C ASN A 193 -5.27 -18.13 -29.71
N ASP A 194 -6.09 -19.01 -29.19
CA ASP A 194 -7.03 -19.80 -30.00
C ASP A 194 -7.96 -18.83 -30.77
N PRO A 195 -8.23 -19.03 -32.08
CA PRO A 195 -9.15 -18.17 -32.82
C PRO A 195 -10.58 -18.16 -32.23
N ASP A 196 -10.96 -19.21 -31.53
CA ASP A 196 -12.28 -19.38 -30.92
C ASP A 196 -12.45 -18.65 -29.57
N ILE A 197 -11.49 -17.81 -29.14
CA ILE A 197 -11.65 -16.92 -27.99
C ILE A 197 -12.51 -15.68 -28.29
N GLU A 198 -12.77 -15.41 -29.59
CA GLU A 198 -13.60 -14.29 -30.03
C GLU A 198 -14.91 -14.81 -30.61
N HIS A 199 -16.03 -14.22 -30.21
CA HIS A 199 -17.36 -14.54 -30.72
C HIS A 199 -18.14 -13.29 -31.14
N THR A 200 -18.83 -13.35 -32.31
CA THR A 200 -19.68 -12.25 -32.78
C THR A 200 -21.16 -12.64 -32.66
N TYR A 201 -21.88 -11.88 -31.85
CA TYR A 201 -23.32 -12.07 -31.66
C TYR A 201 -24.15 -11.47 -32.78
N ALA A 202 -25.30 -12.08 -33.07
CA ALA A 202 -26.20 -11.61 -34.14
C ALA A 202 -26.96 -10.31 -33.76
N SER A 203 -27.10 -10.01 -32.48
CA SER A 203 -27.81 -8.82 -31.96
C SER A 203 -27.28 -8.37 -30.63
N ALA A 204 -27.58 -7.12 -30.28
CA ALA A 204 -27.34 -6.61 -28.93
C ALA A 204 -28.21 -7.32 -27.90
N GLY A 205 -27.68 -7.52 -26.70
CA GLY A 205 -28.40 -8.19 -25.61
C GLY A 205 -27.48 -8.55 -24.44
N ASP A 206 -28.07 -9.11 -23.40
CA ASP A 206 -27.35 -9.73 -22.29
C ASP A 206 -27.22 -11.23 -22.60
N TYR A 207 -25.97 -11.71 -22.56
CA TYR A 207 -25.67 -13.12 -22.86
C TYR A 207 -24.93 -13.72 -21.64
N SER A 208 -25.46 -14.85 -21.16
CA SER A 208 -24.82 -15.61 -20.07
C SER A 208 -23.98 -16.71 -20.68
N ILE A 209 -22.66 -16.55 -20.65
CA ILE A 209 -21.72 -17.58 -21.12
C ILE A 209 -21.51 -18.63 -20.05
N THR A 210 -21.24 -19.86 -20.48
CA THR A 210 -20.88 -20.97 -19.58
C THR A 210 -19.60 -21.62 -20.09
N ILE A 211 -18.57 -21.67 -19.22
CA ILE A 211 -17.26 -22.27 -19.53
C ILE A 211 -17.10 -23.54 -18.71
N LEU A 212 -16.86 -24.67 -19.37
CA LEU A 212 -16.63 -25.97 -18.73
C LEU A 212 -15.33 -26.58 -19.23
N GLY A 213 -14.38 -26.81 -18.33
CA GLY A 213 -13.06 -27.34 -18.63
C GLY A 213 -11.98 -26.66 -17.82
N GLN A 214 -10.71 -26.75 -18.25
CA GLN A 214 -9.59 -26.14 -17.57
C GLN A 214 -9.39 -24.70 -18.01
N VAL A 215 -9.32 -23.78 -17.02
CA VAL A 215 -8.96 -22.37 -17.19
C VAL A 215 -8.03 -21.96 -16.05
N GLU A 216 -6.75 -21.78 -16.32
CA GLU A 216 -5.78 -21.45 -15.26
C GLU A 216 -5.66 -19.95 -14.98
N ALA A 217 -5.95 -19.08 -15.96
CA ALA A 217 -5.83 -17.64 -15.78
C ALA A 217 -6.88 -16.85 -16.56
N TRP A 218 -7.20 -15.67 -16.04
CA TRP A 218 -8.12 -14.70 -16.61
C TRP A 218 -7.66 -13.30 -16.25
N SER A 219 -7.57 -12.36 -17.22
CA SER A 219 -7.09 -11.00 -16.92
C SER A 219 -7.55 -9.99 -17.96
N PHE A 220 -8.43 -9.09 -17.58
CA PHE A 220 -8.76 -7.95 -18.43
C PHE A 220 -7.65 -6.90 -18.48
N ASP A 221 -6.88 -6.73 -17.40
CA ASP A 221 -5.80 -5.73 -17.30
C ASP A 221 -6.24 -4.34 -17.81
N ALA A 222 -7.44 -3.92 -17.41
CA ALA A 222 -8.12 -2.68 -17.83
C ALA A 222 -8.30 -2.52 -19.36
N LYS A 223 -8.34 -3.61 -20.14
CA LYS A 223 -8.42 -3.61 -21.61
C LYS A 223 -9.60 -4.45 -22.12
N GLY A 224 -9.76 -4.45 -23.44
CA GLY A 224 -10.76 -5.28 -24.15
C GLY A 224 -12.19 -5.06 -23.63
N ASP A 225 -12.94 -6.14 -23.56
CA ASP A 225 -14.38 -6.15 -23.31
C ASP A 225 -14.76 -6.07 -21.80
N LYS A 226 -13.86 -5.56 -20.95
CA LYS A 226 -14.05 -5.43 -19.51
C LYS A 226 -15.35 -4.74 -19.10
N ASP A 227 -15.75 -3.71 -19.84
CA ASP A 227 -16.96 -2.93 -19.51
C ASP A 227 -18.25 -3.65 -19.96
N LYS A 228 -18.15 -4.70 -20.78
CA LYS A 228 -19.28 -5.55 -21.17
C LYS A 228 -19.66 -6.54 -20.06
N LEU A 229 -18.75 -6.89 -19.13
CA LEU A 229 -19.01 -7.81 -18.03
C LEU A 229 -19.92 -7.14 -16.98
N ILE A 230 -21.07 -7.77 -16.66
CA ILE A 230 -22.04 -7.24 -15.69
C ILE A 230 -22.18 -8.11 -14.42
N SER A 231 -21.92 -9.43 -14.52
CA SER A 231 -21.95 -10.33 -13.38
C SER A 231 -21.11 -11.58 -13.62
N VAL A 232 -20.60 -12.16 -12.52
CA VAL A 232 -20.05 -13.50 -12.44
C VAL A 232 -20.91 -14.27 -11.44
N GLU A 233 -21.79 -15.11 -11.96
CA GLU A 233 -22.74 -15.90 -11.16
C GLU A 233 -22.03 -17.07 -10.48
N GLU A 234 -20.93 -17.56 -11.07
CA GLU A 234 -20.13 -18.65 -10.53
C GLU A 234 -18.72 -18.61 -11.14
N LEU A 235 -17.69 -18.54 -10.29
CA LEU A 235 -16.29 -18.69 -10.73
C LEU A 235 -15.90 -20.15 -11.03
N GLY A 236 -16.69 -21.11 -10.60
CA GLY A 236 -16.52 -22.51 -10.91
C GLY A 236 -15.31 -23.19 -10.25
N THR A 237 -15.13 -24.48 -10.64
CA THR A 237 -13.99 -25.30 -10.25
C THR A 237 -13.25 -25.69 -11.52
N VAL A 238 -12.47 -24.77 -12.08
CA VAL A 238 -11.84 -24.89 -13.42
C VAL A 238 -10.31 -24.88 -13.35
N GLY A 239 -9.73 -24.85 -12.14
CA GLY A 239 -8.29 -24.91 -11.93
C GLY A 239 -7.59 -23.57 -11.98
N TRP A 240 -8.21 -22.51 -11.48
CA TRP A 240 -7.61 -21.18 -11.37
C TRP A 240 -6.23 -21.20 -10.69
N VAL A 241 -5.23 -20.58 -11.32
CA VAL A 241 -3.86 -20.40 -10.81
C VAL A 241 -3.54 -18.91 -10.67
N ASN A 242 -4.01 -18.08 -11.61
CA ASN A 242 -3.74 -16.66 -11.64
C ASN A 242 -5.02 -15.85 -11.93
N LEU A 243 -5.36 -14.95 -11.01
CA LEU A 243 -6.45 -13.98 -11.13
C LEU A 243 -5.94 -12.54 -11.04
N ASP A 244 -4.66 -12.31 -11.37
CA ASP A 244 -4.09 -10.96 -11.44
C ASP A 244 -4.83 -10.14 -12.48
N SER A 245 -5.34 -8.96 -12.06
CA SER A 245 -6.11 -8.06 -12.92
C SER A 245 -7.35 -8.70 -13.56
N ALA A 246 -7.89 -9.77 -12.95
CA ALA A 246 -8.96 -10.57 -13.57
C ALA A 246 -10.18 -9.73 -13.95
N PHE A 247 -10.55 -8.77 -13.12
CA PHE A 247 -11.69 -7.87 -13.30
C PHE A 247 -11.26 -6.39 -13.21
N ASP A 248 -9.99 -6.10 -13.51
CA ASP A 248 -9.42 -4.75 -13.49
C ASP A 248 -10.17 -3.85 -14.49
N GLY A 249 -10.71 -2.74 -13.97
CA GLY A 249 -11.48 -1.77 -14.74
C GLY A 249 -12.87 -2.23 -15.16
N CYS A 250 -13.37 -3.38 -14.68
CA CYS A 250 -14.74 -3.84 -14.97
C CYS A 250 -15.76 -2.97 -14.25
N SER A 251 -15.95 -1.74 -14.70
CA SER A 251 -16.74 -0.69 -14.03
C SER A 251 -18.24 -1.05 -13.89
N ASN A 252 -18.75 -1.96 -14.71
CA ASN A 252 -20.14 -2.40 -14.70
C ASN A 252 -20.37 -3.75 -14.00
N LEU A 253 -19.29 -4.40 -13.53
CA LEU A 253 -19.37 -5.64 -12.78
C LEU A 253 -20.05 -5.40 -11.42
N THR A 254 -21.11 -6.17 -11.13
CA THR A 254 -21.89 -6.00 -9.89
C THR A 254 -21.63 -7.07 -8.87
N THR A 255 -21.52 -8.33 -9.30
CA THR A 255 -21.41 -9.49 -8.40
C THR A 255 -20.39 -10.49 -8.90
N VAL A 256 -19.69 -11.15 -7.97
CA VAL A 256 -18.83 -12.31 -8.23
C VAL A 256 -19.07 -13.32 -7.11
N PHE A 257 -19.48 -14.54 -7.47
CA PHE A 257 -19.79 -15.59 -6.53
C PHE A 257 -18.97 -16.86 -6.78
N GLY A 258 -18.86 -17.66 -5.71
CA GLY A 258 -18.33 -19.01 -5.72
C GLY A 258 -16.87 -19.13 -6.07
N GLY A 259 -16.52 -20.26 -6.65
CA GLY A 259 -15.21 -20.58 -7.17
C GLY A 259 -14.27 -21.33 -6.24
N ASP A 260 -13.45 -22.21 -6.81
CA ASP A 260 -12.33 -22.84 -6.15
C ASP A 260 -11.05 -22.03 -6.37
N THR A 261 -10.66 -21.24 -5.38
CA THR A 261 -9.46 -20.40 -5.42
C THR A 261 -8.25 -21.09 -4.76
N SER A 262 -8.35 -22.37 -4.41
CA SER A 262 -7.34 -23.07 -3.60
C SER A 262 -5.95 -23.15 -4.25
N ASN A 263 -5.85 -23.05 -5.57
CA ASN A 263 -4.58 -23.06 -6.32
C ASN A 263 -4.14 -21.66 -6.76
N VAL A 264 -4.92 -20.62 -6.47
CA VAL A 264 -4.58 -19.25 -6.89
C VAL A 264 -3.39 -18.74 -6.11
N VAL A 265 -2.39 -18.24 -6.84
CA VAL A 265 -1.14 -17.70 -6.29
C VAL A 265 -1.13 -16.18 -6.28
N ASN A 266 -1.80 -15.54 -7.23
CA ASN A 266 -1.81 -14.09 -7.41
C ASN A 266 -3.23 -13.57 -7.65
N MET A 267 -3.67 -12.63 -6.80
CA MET A 267 -4.94 -11.91 -6.90
C MET A 267 -4.71 -10.39 -6.93
N ALA A 268 -3.49 -9.94 -7.28
CA ALA A 268 -3.21 -8.52 -7.36
C ALA A 268 -4.15 -7.84 -8.36
N ARG A 269 -4.61 -6.62 -8.06
CA ARG A 269 -5.48 -5.82 -8.92
C ARG A 269 -6.79 -6.51 -9.38
N MET A 270 -7.20 -7.62 -8.75
CA MET A 270 -8.32 -8.43 -9.25
C MET A 270 -9.60 -7.61 -9.46
N PHE A 271 -9.89 -6.63 -8.58
CA PHE A 271 -11.04 -5.71 -8.66
C PHE A 271 -10.61 -4.24 -8.73
N TYR A 272 -9.41 -3.97 -9.27
CA TYR A 272 -8.92 -2.61 -9.41
C TYR A 272 -9.91 -1.78 -10.27
N ASP A 273 -10.37 -0.62 -9.76
CA ASP A 273 -11.39 0.24 -10.39
C ASP A 273 -12.70 -0.47 -10.82
N ALA A 274 -12.98 -1.64 -10.26
CA ALA A 274 -14.28 -2.29 -10.40
C ALA A 274 -15.30 -1.64 -9.44
N VAL A 275 -15.67 -0.41 -9.72
CA VAL A 275 -16.35 0.53 -8.81
C VAL A 275 -17.72 0.07 -8.29
N GLN A 276 -18.39 -0.87 -8.98
CA GLN A 276 -19.70 -1.42 -8.61
C GLN A 276 -19.62 -2.86 -8.08
N ALA A 277 -18.43 -3.48 -8.10
CA ALA A 277 -18.27 -4.88 -7.74
C ALA A 277 -18.53 -5.12 -6.25
N ARG A 278 -19.31 -6.16 -5.96
CA ARG A 278 -19.60 -6.70 -4.62
C ARG A 278 -19.29 -8.19 -4.61
N PRO A 279 -18.01 -8.59 -4.61
CA PRO A 279 -17.66 -10.00 -4.61
C PRO A 279 -18.00 -10.65 -3.27
N ASP A 280 -18.52 -11.87 -3.31
CA ASP A 280 -18.61 -12.75 -2.16
C ASP A 280 -17.30 -13.52 -2.02
N THR A 281 -16.47 -13.10 -1.08
CA THR A 281 -15.15 -13.69 -0.80
C THR A 281 -15.17 -14.67 0.38
N SER A 282 -16.32 -14.94 0.96
CA SER A 282 -16.48 -15.72 2.21
C SER A 282 -16.00 -17.18 2.08
N THR A 283 -16.05 -17.74 0.87
CA THR A 283 -15.67 -19.13 0.59
C THR A 283 -14.27 -19.27 -0.04
N TRP A 284 -13.57 -18.15 -0.27
CA TRP A 284 -12.29 -18.18 -0.97
C TRP A 284 -11.19 -18.79 -0.10
N ASN A 285 -10.44 -19.71 -0.69
CA ASN A 285 -9.24 -20.28 -0.09
C ASN A 285 -8.01 -19.47 -0.56
N THR A 286 -7.40 -18.72 0.35
CA THR A 286 -6.24 -17.88 0.06
C THR A 286 -4.91 -18.47 0.50
N ALA A 287 -4.91 -19.73 0.94
CA ALA A 287 -3.72 -20.38 1.50
C ALA A 287 -2.50 -20.45 0.56
N ASN A 288 -2.69 -20.34 -0.76
CA ASN A 288 -1.61 -20.28 -1.76
C ASN A 288 -1.33 -18.87 -2.25
N VAL A 289 -2.16 -17.89 -1.88
CA VAL A 289 -2.04 -16.52 -2.38
C VAL A 289 -0.82 -15.83 -1.76
N THR A 290 0.03 -15.28 -2.61
CA THR A 290 1.23 -14.54 -2.19
C THR A 290 1.10 -13.03 -2.35
N ARG A 291 0.13 -12.55 -3.15
CA ARG A 291 -0.06 -11.14 -3.48
C ARG A 291 -1.53 -10.80 -3.63
N ILE A 292 -1.96 -9.76 -2.89
CA ILE A 292 -3.25 -9.08 -3.05
C ILE A 292 -3.05 -7.57 -3.27
N SER A 293 -1.86 -7.16 -3.75
CA SER A 293 -1.55 -5.74 -3.95
C SER A 293 -2.61 -5.10 -4.84
N SER A 294 -3.17 -3.95 -4.39
CA SER A 294 -4.21 -3.20 -5.10
C SER A 294 -5.49 -3.98 -5.43
N MET A 295 -5.77 -5.08 -4.75
CA MET A 295 -6.86 -6.02 -5.11
C MET A 295 -8.23 -5.33 -5.21
N PHE A 296 -8.55 -4.43 -4.28
CA PHE A 296 -9.81 -3.66 -4.25
C PHE A 296 -9.57 -2.16 -4.42
N ASN A 297 -8.43 -1.76 -4.99
CA ASN A 297 -8.15 -0.35 -5.22
C ASN A 297 -9.24 0.26 -6.12
N GLY A 298 -9.92 1.32 -5.65
CA GLY A 298 -11.02 1.97 -6.38
C GLY A 298 -12.34 1.20 -6.40
N ALA A 299 -12.42 0.01 -5.80
CA ALA A 299 -13.67 -0.76 -5.68
C ALA A 299 -14.55 -0.18 -4.56
N THR A 300 -15.14 0.97 -4.81
CA THR A 300 -15.75 1.87 -3.80
C THR A 300 -16.91 1.26 -3.01
N VAL A 301 -17.61 0.26 -3.54
CA VAL A 301 -18.76 -0.39 -2.89
C VAL A 301 -18.46 -1.81 -2.43
N ALA A 302 -17.25 -2.32 -2.65
CA ALA A 302 -16.87 -3.67 -2.24
C ALA A 302 -16.83 -3.80 -0.71
N THR A 303 -17.40 -4.90 -0.21
CA THR A 303 -17.40 -5.24 1.22
C THR A 303 -16.94 -6.69 1.39
N PRO A 304 -15.65 -7.00 1.08
CA PRO A 304 -15.16 -8.36 1.11
C PRO A 304 -15.19 -8.96 2.52
N ASP A 305 -15.63 -10.21 2.65
CA ASP A 305 -15.44 -11.00 3.87
C ASP A 305 -14.05 -11.66 3.82
N THR A 306 -13.17 -11.23 4.73
CA THR A 306 -11.80 -11.72 4.85
C THR A 306 -11.58 -12.59 6.08
N SER A 307 -12.66 -12.96 6.79
CA SER A 307 -12.60 -13.66 8.08
C SER A 307 -11.94 -15.05 7.99
N ASN A 308 -12.06 -15.71 6.83
CA ASN A 308 -11.52 -17.03 6.57
C ASN A 308 -10.21 -17.00 5.73
N TRP A 309 -9.64 -15.83 5.46
CA TRP A 309 -8.44 -15.75 4.64
C TRP A 309 -7.20 -16.26 5.40
N ASP A 310 -6.50 -17.22 4.81
CA ASP A 310 -5.15 -17.59 5.23
C ASP A 310 -4.16 -16.62 4.54
N THR A 311 -3.53 -15.77 5.32
CA THR A 311 -2.59 -14.74 4.84
C THR A 311 -1.13 -15.13 5.06
N SER A 312 -0.88 -16.33 5.58
CA SER A 312 0.47 -16.79 5.99
C SER A 312 1.51 -16.82 4.86
N ASN A 313 1.08 -16.90 3.60
CA ASN A 313 1.96 -16.87 2.43
C ASN A 313 2.06 -15.50 1.75
N MET A 314 1.33 -14.49 2.24
CA MET A 314 1.31 -13.17 1.61
C MET A 314 2.62 -12.42 1.85
N LYS A 315 3.19 -11.87 0.77
CA LYS A 315 4.42 -11.07 0.79
C LYS A 315 4.14 -9.58 0.59
N SER A 316 3.10 -9.24 -0.15
CA SER A 316 2.67 -7.86 -0.36
C SER A 316 1.16 -7.75 -0.30
N ILE A 317 0.69 -6.81 0.55
CA ILE A 317 -0.71 -6.43 0.71
C ILE A 317 -0.89 -4.93 0.40
N SER A 318 0.12 -4.32 -0.24
CA SER A 318 0.15 -2.88 -0.50
C SER A 318 -1.05 -2.44 -1.33
N TRP A 319 -1.66 -1.31 -0.96
CA TRP A 319 -2.79 -0.68 -1.65
C TRP A 319 -4.03 -1.56 -1.79
N ALA A 320 -4.12 -2.68 -1.02
CA ALA A 320 -5.15 -3.70 -1.22
C ALA A 320 -6.58 -3.15 -1.12
N PHE A 321 -6.83 -2.18 -0.24
CA PHE A 321 -8.12 -1.53 -0.03
C PHE A 321 -8.07 -0.01 -0.28
N ARG A 322 -7.12 0.44 -1.09
CA ARG A 322 -7.02 1.86 -1.45
C ARG A 322 -8.30 2.32 -2.12
N ASP A 323 -8.84 3.49 -1.70
CA ASP A 323 -10.08 4.09 -2.23
C ASP A 323 -11.29 3.12 -2.21
N ALA A 324 -11.22 2.04 -1.43
CA ALA A 324 -12.32 1.10 -1.20
C ALA A 324 -13.20 1.61 -0.05
N ILE A 325 -14.00 2.61 -0.31
CA ILE A 325 -14.72 3.44 0.66
C ILE A 325 -15.60 2.62 1.62
N ALA A 326 -16.27 1.58 1.10
CA ALA A 326 -17.16 0.73 1.89
C ALA A 326 -16.47 -0.47 2.56
N ALA A 327 -15.21 -0.74 2.24
CA ALA A 327 -14.52 -1.93 2.73
C ALA A 327 -14.16 -1.80 4.21
N ASN A 328 -14.51 -2.83 4.97
CA ASN A 328 -14.08 -3.03 6.36
C ASN A 328 -13.66 -4.49 6.56
N PRO A 329 -12.48 -4.88 6.06
CA PRO A 329 -12.02 -6.27 6.14
C PRO A 329 -11.77 -6.69 7.60
N ASN A 330 -12.14 -7.93 7.95
CA ASN A 330 -11.74 -8.53 9.20
C ASN A 330 -10.28 -8.96 9.13
N THR A 331 -9.40 -8.29 9.87
CA THR A 331 -7.95 -8.53 9.87
C THR A 331 -7.44 -9.23 11.13
N SER A 332 -8.34 -9.60 12.06
CA SER A 332 -7.97 -10.15 13.37
C SER A 332 -7.17 -11.47 13.31
N ASN A 333 -7.37 -12.26 12.25
CA ASN A 333 -6.68 -13.54 12.05
C ASN A 333 -5.55 -13.47 11.02
N TRP A 334 -5.17 -12.27 10.56
CA TRP A 334 -4.14 -12.15 9.53
C TRP A 334 -2.74 -12.47 10.08
N ASP A 335 -2.09 -13.45 9.50
CA ASP A 335 -0.65 -13.68 9.67
C ASP A 335 0.11 -12.77 8.69
N THR A 336 0.77 -11.74 9.21
CA THR A 336 1.54 -10.78 8.44
C THR A 336 3.06 -11.04 8.50
N SER A 337 3.47 -12.17 9.08
CA SER A 337 4.88 -12.49 9.34
C SER A 337 5.77 -12.59 8.10
N ASN A 338 5.18 -12.73 6.91
CA ASN A 338 5.88 -12.76 5.63
C ASN A 338 5.72 -11.48 4.80
N VAL A 339 4.95 -10.50 5.30
CA VAL A 339 4.70 -9.26 4.57
C VAL A 339 5.90 -8.32 4.69
N THR A 340 6.35 -7.80 3.55
CA THR A 340 7.44 -6.82 3.48
C THR A 340 6.99 -5.43 3.08
N ASP A 341 5.81 -5.30 2.44
CA ASP A 341 5.24 -4.04 1.98
C ASP A 341 3.76 -3.94 2.36
N MET A 342 3.45 -2.98 3.26
CA MET A 342 2.10 -2.65 3.74
C MET A 342 1.65 -1.27 3.25
N SER A 343 2.40 -0.65 2.32
CA SER A 343 2.11 0.72 1.90
C SER A 343 0.67 0.88 1.41
N GLY A 344 0.02 1.95 1.85
CA GLY A 344 -1.31 2.37 1.40
C GLY A 344 -2.44 1.36 1.54
N ILE A 345 -2.27 0.30 2.37
CA ILE A 345 -3.28 -0.79 2.45
C ILE A 345 -4.70 -0.28 2.68
N PHE A 346 -4.88 0.77 3.52
CA PHE A 346 -6.17 1.39 3.83
C PHE A 346 -6.24 2.86 3.39
N TYR A 347 -5.48 3.25 2.36
CA TYR A 347 -5.50 4.60 1.84
C TYR A 347 -6.94 5.00 1.42
N ASN A 348 -7.50 6.08 2.01
CA ASN A 348 -8.88 6.55 1.81
C ASN A 348 -9.96 5.45 2.02
N ALA A 349 -9.69 4.42 2.80
CA ALA A 349 -10.69 3.42 3.17
C ALA A 349 -11.53 3.94 4.35
N GLU A 350 -12.50 4.80 4.07
CA GLU A 350 -13.26 5.59 5.04
C GLU A 350 -14.02 4.72 6.08
N SER A 351 -14.39 3.48 5.72
CA SER A 351 -15.12 2.55 6.61
C SER A 351 -14.21 1.56 7.35
N ALA A 352 -12.90 1.55 7.08
CA ALA A 352 -12.00 0.53 7.63
C ALA A 352 -11.71 0.75 9.12
N THR A 353 -11.89 -0.31 9.91
CA THR A 353 -11.53 -0.39 11.33
C THR A 353 -10.74 -1.67 11.60
N PRO A 354 -9.53 -1.81 11.02
CA PRO A 354 -8.79 -3.06 11.09
C PRO A 354 -8.31 -3.36 12.52
N ASP A 355 -8.41 -4.63 12.92
CA ASP A 355 -7.71 -5.13 14.10
C ASP A 355 -6.27 -5.48 13.70
N THR A 356 -5.31 -4.72 14.21
CA THR A 356 -3.88 -4.87 13.92
C THR A 356 -3.08 -5.39 15.11
N SER A 357 -3.75 -5.75 16.21
CA SER A 357 -3.11 -6.17 17.47
C SER A 357 -2.27 -7.45 17.33
N GLY A 358 -2.64 -8.34 16.40
CA GLY A 358 -1.92 -9.58 16.08
C GLY A 358 -0.88 -9.47 14.97
N TRP A 359 -0.67 -8.28 14.38
CA TRP A 359 0.20 -8.16 13.22
C TRP A 359 1.69 -8.27 13.57
N ASN A 360 2.41 -9.13 12.88
CA ASN A 360 3.86 -9.23 12.93
C ASN A 360 4.47 -8.37 11.82
N THR A 361 5.08 -7.25 12.20
CA THR A 361 5.65 -6.27 11.26
C THR A 361 7.18 -6.39 11.10
N SER A 362 7.80 -7.42 11.70
CA SER A 362 9.27 -7.56 11.78
C SER A 362 10.01 -7.69 10.43
N LYS A 363 9.28 -7.94 9.33
CA LYS A 363 9.84 -7.96 7.97
C LYS A 363 9.42 -6.73 7.13
N VAL A 364 8.56 -5.87 7.65
CA VAL A 364 8.03 -4.74 6.89
C VAL A 364 9.09 -3.65 6.72
N THR A 365 9.29 -3.22 5.49
CA THR A 365 10.23 -2.15 5.14
C THR A 365 9.53 -0.86 4.71
N ASN A 366 8.27 -0.94 4.29
CA ASN A 366 7.48 0.19 3.81
C ASN A 366 6.10 0.22 4.47
N MET A 367 5.82 1.29 5.23
CA MET A 367 4.54 1.59 5.86
C MET A 367 3.94 2.93 5.37
N GLY A 368 4.50 3.50 4.29
CA GLY A 368 4.01 4.77 3.77
C GLY A 368 2.54 4.72 3.37
N TYR A 369 1.79 5.79 3.64
CA TYR A 369 0.38 5.95 3.27
C TYR A 369 -0.61 4.94 3.88
N MET A 370 -0.20 4.11 4.84
CA MET A 370 -0.93 2.92 5.28
C MET A 370 -2.38 3.21 5.71
N PHE A 371 -2.60 4.32 6.41
CA PHE A 371 -3.91 4.80 6.89
C PHE A 371 -4.25 6.21 6.41
N HIS A 372 -3.62 6.68 5.31
CA HIS A 372 -3.88 8.00 4.78
C HIS A 372 -5.37 8.16 4.45
N GLY A 373 -6.04 9.17 5.03
CA GLY A 373 -7.48 9.43 4.80
C GLY A 373 -8.42 8.33 5.31
N ALA A 374 -7.94 7.41 6.14
CA ALA A 374 -8.77 6.41 6.81
C ALA A 374 -9.37 7.02 8.10
N ASP A 375 -10.37 7.87 7.97
CA ASP A 375 -10.86 8.80 8.99
C ASP A 375 -11.21 8.14 10.33
N ILE A 376 -11.75 6.91 10.32
CA ILE A 376 -12.19 6.20 11.52
C ILE A 376 -11.21 5.10 11.99
N ALA A 377 -10.14 4.85 11.25
CA ALA A 377 -9.16 3.83 11.62
C ALA A 377 -8.36 4.28 12.85
N ASN A 378 -8.28 3.40 13.86
CA ASN A 378 -7.43 3.59 15.03
C ASN A 378 -6.71 2.27 15.34
N PRO A 379 -5.62 1.96 14.60
CA PRO A 379 -4.91 0.69 14.72
C PRO A 379 -4.20 0.55 16.07
N ASP A 380 -4.19 -0.67 16.64
CA ASP A 380 -3.30 -1.03 17.74
C ASP A 380 -1.89 -1.28 17.18
N THR A 381 -0.96 -0.40 17.52
CA THR A 381 0.44 -0.45 17.07
C THR A 381 1.42 -0.83 18.18
N SER A 382 0.91 -1.19 19.35
CA SER A 382 1.70 -1.41 20.59
C SER A 382 2.70 -2.56 20.50
N ASN A 383 2.50 -3.50 19.57
CA ASN A 383 3.36 -4.67 19.34
C ASN A 383 4.12 -4.61 18.01
N TRP A 384 4.08 -3.49 17.28
CA TRP A 384 4.75 -3.41 15.99
C TRP A 384 6.27 -3.31 16.14
N ASP A 385 6.98 -4.16 15.43
CA ASP A 385 8.42 -4.04 15.20
C ASP A 385 8.66 -3.17 13.96
N THR A 386 9.18 -1.97 14.16
CA THR A 386 9.45 -1.01 13.08
C THR A 386 10.94 -0.91 12.73
N SER A 387 11.78 -1.79 13.29
CA SER A 387 13.25 -1.71 13.18
C SER A 387 13.78 -1.78 11.74
N LYS A 388 13.02 -2.40 10.82
CA LYS A 388 13.37 -2.49 9.39
C LYS A 388 12.65 -1.48 8.50
N VAL A 389 11.74 -0.69 9.07
CA VAL A 389 10.97 0.28 8.27
C VAL A 389 11.86 1.44 7.84
N THR A 390 11.86 1.72 6.55
CA THR A 390 12.64 2.81 5.94
C THR A 390 11.77 3.98 5.50
N ASP A 391 10.47 3.74 5.29
CA ASP A 391 9.49 4.71 4.79
C ASP A 391 8.20 4.71 5.61
N MET A 392 7.87 5.88 6.20
CA MET A 392 6.64 6.14 6.94
C MET A 392 5.91 7.39 6.42
N ILE A 393 6.20 7.80 5.16
CA ILE A 393 5.61 9.01 4.59
C ILE A 393 4.08 8.93 4.59
N ASN A 394 3.42 10.01 5.02
CA ASN A 394 1.94 10.15 4.99
C ASN A 394 1.15 9.02 5.70
N MET A 395 1.76 8.26 6.60
CA MET A 395 1.17 7.01 7.14
C MET A 395 -0.19 7.23 7.80
N PHE A 396 -0.37 8.33 8.56
CA PHE A 396 -1.63 8.70 9.23
C PHE A 396 -2.19 10.05 8.74
N THR A 397 -1.74 10.54 7.58
CA THR A 397 -2.25 11.81 7.04
C THR A 397 -3.77 11.80 6.95
N ASN A 398 -4.44 12.79 7.58
CA ASN A 398 -5.90 12.95 7.63
C ASN A 398 -6.64 11.72 8.20
N ALA A 399 -6.02 10.91 9.06
CA ALA A 399 -6.66 9.83 9.80
C ALA A 399 -7.13 10.40 11.15
N ASP A 400 -8.33 10.97 11.19
CA ASP A 400 -8.81 11.82 12.28
C ASP A 400 -8.86 11.13 13.65
N LEU A 401 -9.26 9.84 13.69
CA LEU A 401 -9.35 9.07 14.92
C LEU A 401 -8.08 8.31 15.29
N ALA A 402 -7.08 8.25 14.42
CA ALA A 402 -5.86 7.51 14.69
C ALA A 402 -5.08 8.12 15.87
N ASN A 403 -4.78 7.29 16.86
CA ASN A 403 -3.90 7.60 17.98
C ASN A 403 -2.99 6.39 18.28
N PRO A 404 -1.99 6.14 17.42
CA PRO A 404 -1.13 4.97 17.55
C PRO A 404 -0.23 5.05 18.80
N ASP A 405 -0.01 3.91 19.48
CA ASP A 405 1.06 3.77 20.47
C ASP A 405 2.40 3.66 19.73
N THR A 406 3.20 4.74 19.82
CA THR A 406 4.51 4.85 19.17
C THR A 406 5.69 4.69 20.12
N SER A 407 5.40 4.41 21.39
CA SER A 407 6.40 4.41 22.49
C SER A 407 7.51 3.37 22.29
N LYS A 408 7.23 2.29 21.56
CA LYS A 408 8.19 1.21 21.28
C LYS A 408 8.75 1.23 19.83
N TRP A 409 8.37 2.22 19.03
CA TRP A 409 8.83 2.24 17.64
C TRP A 409 10.34 2.49 17.55
N ASP A 410 11.05 1.62 16.87
CA ASP A 410 12.42 1.86 16.43
C ASP A 410 12.38 2.50 15.03
N VAL A 411 12.75 3.78 14.98
CA VAL A 411 12.78 4.56 13.73
C VAL A 411 14.21 4.76 13.21
N SER A 412 15.18 4.05 13.77
CA SER A 412 16.60 4.21 13.44
C SER A 412 16.94 3.90 11.97
N SER A 413 16.11 3.09 11.30
CA SER A 413 16.24 2.79 9.87
C SER A 413 15.45 3.74 8.97
N VAL A 414 14.59 4.59 9.54
CA VAL A 414 13.67 5.43 8.76
C VAL A 414 14.40 6.61 8.13
N THR A 415 14.19 6.81 6.85
CA THR A 415 14.76 7.95 6.09
C THR A 415 13.72 8.98 5.67
N ARG A 416 12.43 8.63 5.66
CA ARG A 416 11.30 9.44 5.20
C ARG A 416 10.15 9.40 6.20
N MET A 417 9.82 10.57 6.82
CA MET A 417 8.71 10.73 7.78
C MET A 417 7.81 11.92 7.44
N SER A 418 7.89 12.42 6.20
CA SER A 418 7.09 13.59 5.81
C SER A 418 5.60 13.32 6.04
N ASN A 419 4.90 14.29 6.63
CA ASN A 419 3.45 14.29 6.85
C ASN A 419 2.93 13.08 7.67
N LEU A 420 3.76 12.44 8.50
CA LEU A 420 3.40 11.20 9.22
C LEU A 420 2.06 11.35 9.98
N PHE A 421 1.86 12.48 10.68
CA PHE A 421 0.65 12.82 11.43
C PHE A 421 -0.05 14.09 10.90
N TYR A 422 0.11 14.40 9.61
CA TYR A 422 -0.52 15.57 9.00
C TYR A 422 -2.04 15.49 9.12
N GLY A 423 -2.67 16.55 9.67
CA GLY A 423 -4.13 16.68 9.72
C GLY A 423 -4.84 15.72 10.68
N THR A 424 -4.12 15.00 11.54
CA THR A 424 -4.74 14.13 12.54
C THR A 424 -5.34 14.94 13.68
N ASP A 425 -6.58 14.61 14.06
CA ASP A 425 -7.25 15.29 15.16
C ASP A 425 -6.93 14.70 16.54
N SER A 426 -6.73 13.37 16.61
CA SER A 426 -6.61 12.60 17.86
C SER A 426 -5.19 12.17 18.20
N ALA A 427 -4.25 12.15 17.23
CA ALA A 427 -2.91 11.63 17.45
C ALA A 427 -2.11 12.48 18.44
N ASP A 428 -1.61 11.84 19.50
CA ASP A 428 -0.66 12.39 20.46
C ASP A 428 0.48 11.38 20.70
N PRO A 429 1.36 11.19 19.68
CA PRO A 429 2.34 10.12 19.69
C PRO A 429 3.48 10.39 20.68
N ASP A 430 3.92 9.36 21.43
CA ASP A 430 5.18 9.39 22.17
C ASP A 430 6.36 9.17 21.21
N VAL A 431 7.10 10.25 20.96
CA VAL A 431 8.26 10.29 20.06
C VAL A 431 9.57 10.56 20.80
N SER A 432 9.53 10.56 22.14
CA SER A 432 10.63 10.98 23.01
C SER A 432 11.89 10.12 22.90
N ASN A 433 11.72 8.83 22.54
CA ASN A 433 12.79 7.84 22.41
C ASN A 433 13.22 7.59 20.95
N TRP A 434 12.72 8.33 19.98
CA TRP A 434 13.03 8.10 18.59
C TRP A 434 14.47 8.48 18.23
N ASN A 435 15.21 7.54 17.63
CA ASN A 435 16.49 7.82 16.99
C ASN A 435 16.25 8.32 15.55
N THR A 436 16.33 9.62 15.35
CA THR A 436 16.01 10.28 14.08
C THR A 436 17.24 10.57 13.20
N SER A 437 18.42 10.07 13.58
CA SER A 437 19.70 10.39 12.94
C SER A 437 19.78 10.08 11.44
N ASN A 438 18.96 9.16 10.93
CA ASN A 438 18.88 8.82 9.50
C ASN A 438 17.77 9.54 8.74
N VAL A 439 16.89 10.27 9.43
CA VAL A 439 15.74 10.91 8.79
C VAL A 439 16.17 12.17 8.03
N LYS A 440 15.90 12.21 6.75
CA LYS A 440 16.26 13.32 5.86
C LYS A 440 15.16 14.37 5.74
N ARG A 441 13.90 14.00 5.92
CA ARG A 441 12.74 14.86 5.68
C ARG A 441 11.68 14.69 6.76
N PHE A 442 11.36 15.81 7.46
CA PHE A 442 10.30 15.90 8.45
C PHE A 442 9.19 16.87 8.05
N ASN A 443 9.15 17.28 6.76
CA ASN A 443 8.19 18.30 6.33
C ASN A 443 6.76 17.91 6.67
N GLY A 444 5.99 18.86 7.20
CA GLY A 444 4.58 18.70 7.50
C GLY A 444 4.23 17.66 8.57
N MET A 445 5.20 17.10 9.31
CA MET A 445 4.99 15.90 10.16
C MET A 445 3.83 16.03 11.14
N PHE A 446 3.63 17.20 11.74
CA PHE A 446 2.53 17.51 12.67
C PHE A 446 1.65 18.66 12.15
N TRP A 447 1.67 18.94 10.85
CA TRP A 447 0.88 20.02 10.28
C TRP A 447 -0.61 19.79 10.51
N GLY A 448 -1.28 20.74 11.17
CA GLY A 448 -2.70 20.68 11.47
C GLY A 448 -3.11 19.67 12.53
N SER A 449 -2.16 18.94 13.15
CA SER A 449 -2.45 18.01 14.24
C SER A 449 -2.97 18.75 15.45
N LYS A 450 -4.16 18.38 15.94
CA LYS A 450 -4.85 19.14 17.00
C LYS A 450 -4.50 18.70 18.40
N ALA A 451 -4.19 17.41 18.60
CA ALA A 451 -3.85 16.84 19.91
C ALA A 451 -2.35 16.84 20.15
N ALA A 452 -1.52 16.62 19.13
CA ALA A 452 -0.09 16.39 19.26
C ALA A 452 0.67 17.52 19.98
N ASP A 453 1.39 17.15 21.05
CA ASP A 453 2.37 17.99 21.74
C ASP A 453 3.68 17.18 21.94
N PRO A 454 4.39 16.86 20.84
CA PRO A 454 5.46 15.86 20.83
C PRO A 454 6.71 16.32 21.58
N ASP A 455 7.31 15.42 22.37
CA ASP A 455 8.64 15.64 22.96
C ASP A 455 9.74 15.32 21.94
N VAL A 456 10.26 16.35 21.29
CA VAL A 456 11.27 16.26 20.22
C VAL A 456 12.66 16.74 20.66
N ARG A 457 12.88 16.98 21.95
CA ARG A 457 14.13 17.56 22.48
C ARG A 457 15.39 16.75 22.14
N ASN A 458 15.24 15.41 22.05
CA ASN A 458 16.35 14.49 21.81
C ASN A 458 16.52 14.12 20.33
N TRP A 459 15.77 14.74 19.43
CA TRP A 459 15.86 14.40 18.01
C TRP A 459 17.18 14.87 17.41
N ASP A 460 17.83 13.95 16.71
CA ASP A 460 19.02 14.22 15.92
C ASP A 460 18.61 14.62 14.50
N LEU A 461 18.90 15.87 14.13
CA LEU A 461 18.63 16.43 12.79
C LEU A 461 19.88 16.47 11.90
N SER A 462 20.98 15.83 12.28
CA SER A 462 22.25 15.90 11.54
C SER A 462 22.16 15.45 10.07
N SER A 463 21.21 14.55 9.74
CA SER A 463 20.89 14.13 8.36
C SER A 463 19.76 14.92 7.71
N ALA A 464 19.07 15.78 8.47
CA ALA A 464 17.86 16.45 7.98
C ALA A 464 18.20 17.65 7.09
N THR A 465 17.57 17.71 5.93
CA THR A 465 17.67 18.86 5.04
C THR A 465 16.36 19.67 4.95
N VAL A 466 15.23 19.06 5.27
CA VAL A 466 13.91 19.68 5.12
C VAL A 466 13.04 19.45 6.35
N ILE A 467 12.64 20.55 7.02
CA ILE A 467 11.74 20.55 8.17
C ILE A 467 10.56 21.56 7.98
N ASN A 468 10.34 22.01 6.74
CA ASN A 468 9.30 23.00 6.44
C ASN A 468 7.91 22.51 6.88
N GLN A 469 7.09 23.46 7.37
CA GLN A 469 5.71 23.21 7.77
C GLN A 469 5.51 22.16 8.88
N MET A 470 6.57 21.71 9.57
CA MET A 470 6.53 20.57 10.48
C MET A 470 5.49 20.74 11.59
N PHE A 471 5.33 21.94 12.14
CA PHE A 471 4.35 22.26 13.18
C PHE A 471 3.27 23.26 12.72
N LYS A 472 3.13 23.47 11.41
CA LYS A 472 2.19 24.43 10.86
C LYS A 472 0.77 24.15 11.34
N ASN A 473 0.06 25.19 11.87
CA ASN A 473 -1.30 25.09 12.37
C ASN A 473 -1.51 24.03 13.47
N SER A 474 -0.46 23.56 14.12
CA SER A 474 -0.55 22.64 15.26
C SER A 474 -0.77 23.40 16.57
N LYS A 475 -1.01 22.67 17.66
CA LYS A 475 -1.02 23.21 19.01
C LYS A 475 0.29 22.93 19.77
N ALA A 476 1.27 22.33 19.12
CA ALA A 476 2.54 21.96 19.72
C ALA A 476 3.34 23.18 20.21
N ASN A 477 4.00 23.03 21.35
CA ASN A 477 5.04 23.93 21.82
C ASN A 477 6.33 23.11 22.07
N PRO A 478 6.99 22.65 21.00
CA PRO A 478 8.10 21.70 21.10
C PRO A 478 9.35 22.36 21.71
N ASP A 479 10.07 21.62 22.56
CA ASP A 479 11.43 21.96 22.94
C ASP A 479 12.40 21.59 21.81
N VAL A 480 12.94 22.61 21.15
CA VAL A 480 13.85 22.50 19.99
C VAL A 480 15.24 23.06 20.30
N SER A 481 15.50 23.33 21.58
CA SER A 481 16.72 24.01 22.04
C SER A 481 18.02 23.22 21.78
N GLN A 482 17.93 21.90 21.61
CA GLN A 482 19.07 21.02 21.38
C GLN A 482 19.27 20.64 19.91
N TRP A 483 18.44 21.13 19.01
CA TRP A 483 18.53 20.75 17.59
C TRP A 483 19.79 21.31 16.92
N ASP A 484 20.56 20.45 16.25
CA ASP A 484 21.57 20.85 15.27
C ASP A 484 20.88 21.10 13.91
N THR A 485 20.76 22.38 13.56
CA THR A 485 20.09 22.79 12.31
C THR A 485 21.09 23.14 11.20
N SER A 486 22.38 22.88 11.38
CA SER A 486 23.45 23.28 10.46
C SER A 486 23.32 22.69 9.05
N GLY A 487 22.69 21.49 8.91
CA GLY A 487 22.39 20.84 7.64
C GLY A 487 21.03 21.20 7.04
N VAL A 488 20.19 21.95 7.76
CA VAL A 488 18.82 22.21 7.34
C VAL A 488 18.74 23.34 6.31
N GLU A 489 18.24 23.02 5.13
CA GLU A 489 18.14 23.96 4.01
C GLU A 489 16.77 24.67 3.95
N ASN A 490 15.68 24.00 4.37
CA ASN A 490 14.35 24.55 4.24
C ASN A 490 13.54 24.48 5.54
N MET A 491 13.22 25.69 6.09
CA MET A 491 12.40 25.91 7.28
C MET A 491 11.14 26.74 6.98
N PHE A 492 10.70 26.79 5.70
CA PHE A 492 9.52 27.52 5.26
C PHE A 492 8.30 27.16 6.11
N GLU A 493 7.59 28.16 6.66
CA GLU A 493 6.36 28.00 7.43
C GLU A 493 6.46 27.01 8.64
N LEU A 494 7.64 26.76 9.20
CA LEU A 494 7.88 25.73 10.21
C LEU A 494 6.89 25.77 11.39
N PHE A 495 6.61 26.96 11.93
CA PHE A 495 5.66 27.20 13.03
C PHE A 495 4.46 28.08 12.61
N ARG A 496 4.21 28.25 11.28
CA ARG A 496 3.11 29.08 10.82
C ARG A 496 1.79 28.68 11.47
N GLY A 497 1.10 29.63 12.15
CA GLY A 497 -0.18 29.37 12.81
C GLY A 497 -0.12 28.44 14.02
N ALA A 498 1.05 28.03 14.47
CA ALA A 498 1.24 27.21 15.67
C ALA A 498 1.05 28.10 16.91
N SER A 499 -0.18 28.28 17.37
CA SER A 499 -0.59 29.34 18.30
C SER A 499 0.04 29.27 19.69
N ARG A 500 0.62 28.14 20.08
CA ARG A 500 1.28 27.93 21.38
C ARG A 500 2.81 27.94 21.28
N ALA A 501 3.37 27.89 20.07
CA ALA A 501 4.80 27.77 19.87
C ALA A 501 5.56 29.00 20.38
N ASP A 502 6.56 28.77 21.21
CA ASP A 502 7.56 29.75 21.69
C ASP A 502 8.95 29.12 21.76
N PRO A 503 9.51 28.70 20.58
CA PRO A 503 10.72 27.89 20.53
C PRO A 503 11.98 28.65 20.96
N ASP A 504 12.84 28.01 21.74
CA ASP A 504 14.22 28.48 22.01
C ASP A 504 15.14 28.06 20.85
N MET A 505 15.63 29.02 20.09
CA MET A 505 16.52 28.84 18.94
C MET A 505 17.96 29.29 19.20
N SER A 506 18.35 29.39 20.49
CA SER A 506 19.67 29.92 20.88
C SER A 506 20.86 29.15 20.29
N ASN A 507 20.68 27.85 20.01
CA ASN A 507 21.72 26.99 19.46
C ASN A 507 21.59 26.75 17.95
N TRP A 508 20.56 27.30 17.28
CA TRP A 508 20.33 27.04 15.87
C TRP A 508 21.40 27.67 14.97
N ASP A 509 21.80 26.94 13.94
CA ASP A 509 22.64 27.40 12.86
C ASP A 509 21.82 27.50 11.56
N PHE A 510 21.78 28.69 10.97
CA PHE A 510 21.04 28.96 9.75
C PHE A 510 21.98 29.04 8.52
N SER A 511 23.22 28.56 8.59
CA SER A 511 24.23 28.74 7.54
C SER A 511 23.86 28.06 6.23
N SER A 512 23.14 26.93 6.28
CA SER A 512 22.69 26.17 5.09
C SER A 512 21.31 26.59 4.58
N VAL A 513 20.61 27.50 5.29
CA VAL A 513 19.21 27.76 5.03
C VAL A 513 19.00 28.53 3.71
N THR A 514 18.05 28.08 2.91
CA THR A 514 17.59 28.75 1.68
C THR A 514 16.24 29.45 1.89
N SER A 515 15.46 29.05 2.90
CA SER A 515 14.16 29.66 3.22
C SER A 515 13.82 29.55 4.69
N VAL A 516 13.50 30.69 5.33
CA VAL A 516 12.82 30.84 6.62
C VAL A 516 11.52 31.65 6.47
N LYS A 517 11.05 31.78 5.20
CA LYS A 517 9.89 32.59 4.89
C LYS A 517 8.66 32.10 5.67
N ASP A 518 7.89 33.04 6.22
CA ASP A 518 6.63 32.83 6.95
C ASP A 518 6.75 31.88 8.16
N MET A 519 7.96 31.68 8.71
CA MET A 519 8.24 30.73 9.78
C MET A 519 7.33 30.94 11.00
N PHE A 520 7.02 32.20 11.36
CA PHE A 520 6.12 32.57 12.46
C PHE A 520 4.88 33.33 12.00
N TYR A 521 4.49 33.24 10.72
CA TYR A 521 3.28 33.92 10.24
C TYR A 521 2.06 33.48 11.08
N GLY A 522 1.34 34.47 11.66
CA GLY A 522 0.17 34.22 12.51
C GLY A 522 0.51 33.66 13.91
N VAL A 523 1.76 33.78 14.35
CA VAL A 523 2.24 33.42 15.69
C VAL A 523 2.85 34.63 16.36
N THR A 524 2.82 34.68 17.69
CA THR A 524 3.53 35.66 18.51
C THR A 524 4.36 34.90 19.52
N ILE A 525 5.68 34.84 19.33
CA ILE A 525 6.62 34.26 20.30
C ILE A 525 7.10 35.34 21.26
N SER A 526 7.65 34.93 22.40
CA SER A 526 8.19 35.86 23.42
C SER A 526 9.28 36.78 22.82
N THR A 527 9.36 38.00 23.30
CA THR A 527 10.39 38.96 22.86
C THR A 527 11.81 38.38 23.05
N TYR A 528 12.03 37.63 24.13
CA TYR A 528 13.31 36.97 24.37
C TYR A 528 13.68 35.95 23.25
N ASN A 529 12.76 35.07 22.89
CA ASN A 529 12.99 34.06 21.83
C ASN A 529 13.08 34.72 20.45
N TYR A 530 12.31 35.82 20.22
CA TYR A 530 12.39 36.54 18.97
C TYR A 530 13.70 37.32 18.80
N ASP A 531 14.19 37.98 19.89
CA ASP A 531 15.52 38.60 19.90
C ASP A 531 16.61 37.56 19.59
N THR A 532 16.53 36.38 20.24
CA THR A 532 17.45 35.26 20.02
C THR A 532 17.43 34.80 18.54
N TYR A 533 16.25 34.63 17.96
CA TYR A 533 16.09 34.28 16.55
C TYR A 533 16.78 35.29 15.63
N LEU A 534 16.53 36.60 15.82
CA LEU A 534 17.15 37.65 15.03
C LEU A 534 18.68 37.64 15.14
N ILE A 535 19.21 37.47 16.37
CA ILE A 535 20.64 37.37 16.64
C ILE A 535 21.26 36.17 15.92
N ARG A 536 20.61 35.00 15.96
CA ARG A 536 21.12 33.79 15.30
C ARG A 536 21.07 33.92 13.77
N LEU A 537 19.99 34.47 13.21
CA LEU A 537 19.92 34.76 11.77
C LEU A 537 21.05 35.72 11.32
N ASP A 538 21.28 36.81 12.09
CA ASP A 538 22.34 37.77 11.75
C ASP A 538 23.74 37.16 11.80
N ALA A 539 23.95 36.22 12.71
CA ALA A 539 25.23 35.55 12.92
C ALA A 539 25.56 34.51 11.87
N THR A 540 24.57 33.74 11.38
CA THR A 540 24.83 32.51 10.62
C THR A 540 24.16 32.45 9.25
N ALA A 541 23.00 33.11 9.04
CA ALA A 541 22.21 32.93 7.84
C ALA A 541 22.79 33.64 6.59
N PRO A 542 22.52 33.12 5.38
CA PRO A 542 22.84 33.78 4.11
C PRO A 542 22.13 35.15 3.99
N ASN A 543 22.65 36.03 3.14
CA ASN A 543 22.09 37.35 2.91
C ASN A 543 20.83 37.28 2.00
N GLY A 544 19.94 38.30 2.13
CA GLY A 544 18.89 38.58 1.16
C GLY A 544 17.64 37.69 1.26
N LEU A 545 17.46 36.97 2.36
CA LEU A 545 16.28 36.14 2.57
C LEU A 545 15.09 36.96 3.13
N THR A 546 13.95 36.30 3.28
CA THR A 546 12.73 36.87 3.87
C THR A 546 12.40 36.15 5.16
N ALA A 547 12.12 36.93 6.23
CA ALA A 547 11.60 36.42 7.50
C ALA A 547 10.28 37.07 7.88
N ASN A 548 9.36 36.29 8.43
CA ASN A 548 8.12 36.78 8.99
C ASN A 548 8.02 36.35 10.46
N GLY A 549 8.14 37.30 11.38
CA GLY A 549 8.06 37.12 12.82
C GLY A 549 6.64 37.14 13.38
N GLY A 550 5.60 37.21 12.51
CA GLY A 550 4.21 37.33 12.94
C GLY A 550 3.93 38.58 13.77
N GLY A 551 3.32 38.39 14.94
CA GLY A 551 3.09 39.46 15.92
C GLY A 551 4.23 39.67 16.93
N SER A 552 5.36 38.97 16.78
CA SER A 552 6.46 39.00 17.74
C SER A 552 7.19 40.32 17.72
N THR A 553 7.53 40.83 18.92
CA THR A 553 8.25 42.08 19.13
C THR A 553 9.71 41.83 19.50
N TYR A 554 10.58 42.80 19.21
CA TYR A 554 12.01 42.74 19.58
C TYR A 554 12.41 43.92 20.48
N THR A 555 13.48 43.77 21.26
CA THR A 555 14.04 44.83 22.09
C THR A 555 14.79 45.86 21.24
N SER A 556 14.18 47.04 21.03
CA SER A 556 14.70 48.07 20.11
C SER A 556 16.12 48.54 20.44
N SER A 557 16.42 48.74 21.73
CA SER A 557 17.71 49.21 22.21
C SER A 557 18.68 48.07 22.52
N GLY A 558 18.27 46.80 22.29
CA GLY A 558 19.04 45.59 22.63
C GLY A 558 19.78 44.97 21.44
N ALA A 559 20.32 43.76 21.70
CA ALA A 559 21.01 42.97 20.69
C ALA A 559 20.08 42.54 19.55
N GLY A 560 18.80 42.23 19.86
CA GLY A 560 17.77 41.87 18.84
C GLY A 560 17.52 42.99 17.85
N GLY A 561 17.36 44.27 18.35
CA GLY A 561 17.19 45.43 17.48
C GLY A 561 18.42 45.71 16.61
N SER A 562 19.61 45.51 17.14
CA SER A 562 20.88 45.63 16.40
C SER A 562 21.00 44.56 15.30
N ALA A 563 20.68 43.32 15.63
CA ALA A 563 20.68 42.19 14.69
C ALA A 563 19.67 42.40 13.53
N ARG A 564 18.45 42.87 13.86
CA ARG A 564 17.43 43.20 12.87
C ARG A 564 17.89 44.28 11.88
N ALA A 565 18.51 45.34 12.39
CA ALA A 565 19.05 46.42 11.58
C ALA A 565 20.18 45.93 10.64
N SER A 566 21.05 45.06 11.18
CA SER A 566 22.12 44.40 10.42
C SER A 566 21.55 43.53 9.28
N LEU A 567 20.55 42.68 9.58
CA LEU A 567 19.88 41.82 8.58
C LEU A 567 19.27 42.65 7.45
N ILE A 568 18.55 43.75 7.76
CA ILE A 568 18.03 44.66 6.72
C ILE A 568 19.18 45.23 5.88
N GLY A 569 20.31 45.61 6.50
CA GLY A 569 21.51 46.05 5.79
C GLY A 569 22.13 44.97 4.89
N LYS A 570 21.94 43.70 5.22
CA LYS A 570 22.32 42.53 4.42
C LYS A 570 21.29 42.13 3.36
N GLY A 571 20.24 42.98 3.12
CA GLY A 571 19.23 42.77 2.09
C GLY A 571 18.04 41.92 2.50
N TRP A 572 17.86 41.63 3.80
CA TRP A 572 16.70 40.88 4.28
C TRP A 572 15.42 41.71 4.24
N THR A 573 14.29 41.04 3.94
CA THR A 573 12.95 41.56 4.13
C THR A 573 12.38 40.98 5.42
N ILE A 574 12.10 41.79 6.43
CA ILE A 574 11.59 41.33 7.74
C ILE A 574 10.25 42.02 8.05
N SER A 575 9.23 41.24 8.31
CA SER A 575 7.92 41.68 8.85
C SER A 575 7.73 41.09 10.25
N ASP A 576 7.35 41.93 11.23
CA ASP A 576 7.15 41.55 12.63
C ASP A 576 6.26 42.55 13.37
N GLY A 577 6.08 42.34 14.70
CA GLY A 577 5.28 43.21 15.58
C GLY A 577 5.95 44.55 15.94
N GLY A 578 7.18 44.79 15.47
CA GLY A 578 7.93 45.99 15.74
C GLY A 578 8.79 45.94 17.03
N GLY A 579 9.55 47.02 17.27
CA GLY A 579 10.40 47.14 18.44
C GLY A 579 9.70 47.72 19.66
N ILE A 580 10.02 47.18 20.85
CA ILE A 580 9.56 47.70 22.16
C ILE A 580 10.70 48.25 22.97
#